data_b276df59e75f497b6ab7473fbf0b3b7f
#
_entry.id   b276df59e75f497b6ab7473fbf0b3b7f
#
_cell.length_a   1.000
_cell.length_b   1.000
_cell.length_c   1.000
_cell.angle_alpha   90.00
_cell.angle_beta   90.00
_cell.angle_gamma   90.00
#
_symmetry.space_group_name_H-M   'P 1'
#
loop_
_entity.id
_entity.type
_entity.pdbx_description
1 polymer ?
#
loop_
_entity_poly.entity_id
_entity_poly.type
_entity_poly.pdbx_seq_one_letter_code
_entity_poly.pdbx_strand_id
1 'polypeptide(L)' 'MRVVISAGGTGGHIYPAIAIINKIKEMEPNSEFLYIGTHNRMEKDLIPSLGIRYESI' A
#
# COMPACT_ATOMS: atom_id res chain seq x y z
N MET A 1 3.03 -1.98 14.59
CA MET A 1 2.01 -0.97 14.20
C MET A 1 1.12 -1.52 13.12
N ARG A 2 -0.14 -1.24 13.18
CA ARG A 2 -1.09 -1.60 12.12
C ARG A 2 -1.46 -0.34 11.36
N VAL A 3 -1.29 -0.38 10.05
CA VAL A 3 -1.47 0.80 9.20
C VAL A 3 -2.43 0.48 8.06
N VAL A 4 -3.43 1.33 7.90
CA VAL A 4 -4.33 1.27 6.75
C VAL A 4 -4.03 2.43 5.83
N ILE A 5 -3.82 2.13 4.56
CA ILE A 5 -3.51 3.14 3.56
C ILE A 5 -4.60 3.13 2.50
N SER A 6 -5.15 4.29 2.23
CA SER A 6 -6.11 4.47 1.16
C SER A 6 -5.60 5.56 0.24
N ALA A 7 -5.10 5.16 -0.91
CA ALA A 7 -4.57 6.07 -1.92
C ALA A 7 -5.28 5.76 -3.23
N GLY A 8 -6.52 6.13 -3.31
CA GLY A 8 -7.34 5.67 -4.39
C GLY A 8 -7.19 6.44 -5.68
N GLY A 9 -7.52 5.79 -6.77
CA GLY A 9 -8.01 6.36 -7.99
C GLY A 9 -7.02 6.66 -9.08
N THR A 10 -5.79 7.00 -8.82
CA THR A 10 -4.84 7.30 -9.88
C THR A 10 -3.47 6.70 -9.57
N GLY A 11 -2.80 6.22 -10.61
CA GLY A 11 -1.47 5.65 -10.46
C GLY A 11 -0.43 6.62 -9.89
N GLY A 12 -0.70 7.91 -9.95
CA GLY A 12 0.19 8.92 -9.41
C GLY A 12 0.33 8.92 -7.90
N HIS A 13 -0.62 8.32 -7.20
CA HIS A 13 -0.60 8.28 -5.74
C HIS A 13 0.02 7.01 -5.16
N ILE A 14 0.29 6.02 -5.98
CA ILE A 14 0.77 4.74 -5.51
C ILE A 14 2.22 4.82 -5.01
N TYR A 15 3.08 5.51 -5.71
CA TYR A 15 4.49 5.61 -5.33
C TYR A 15 4.71 6.40 -4.05
N PRO A 16 4.05 7.55 -3.83
CA PRO A 16 4.12 8.21 -2.53
C PRO A 16 3.64 7.34 -1.38
N ALA A 17 2.58 6.56 -1.59
CA ALA A 17 2.10 5.64 -0.57
C ALA A 17 3.13 4.55 -0.26
N ILE A 18 3.78 4.01 -1.28
CA ILE A 18 4.84 3.00 -1.09
C ILE A 18 6.01 3.59 -0.30
N ALA A 19 6.38 4.84 -0.58
CA ALA A 19 7.45 5.51 0.14
C ALA A 19 7.13 5.63 1.63
N ILE A 20 5.90 5.96 1.96
CA ILE A 20 5.45 6.03 3.35
C ILE A 20 5.51 4.66 4.00
N ILE A 21 5.04 3.62 3.30
CA ILE A 21 5.07 2.25 3.81
C ILE A 21 6.51 1.82 4.10
N ASN A 22 7.41 2.08 3.18
CA ASN A 22 8.81 1.71 3.35
C ASN A 22 9.45 2.42 4.54
N LYS A 23 9.10 3.68 4.75
CA LYS A 23 9.60 4.44 5.89
C LYS A 23 9.11 3.86 7.21
N ILE A 24 7.84 3.50 7.27
CA ILE A 24 7.27 2.89 8.48
C ILE A 24 7.91 1.52 8.75
N LYS A 25 8.12 0.72 7.70
CA LYS A 25 8.80 -0.58 7.86
C LYS A 25 10.22 -0.41 8.40
N GLU A 26 10.89 0.64 7.97
CA GLU A 26 12.23 0.93 8.46
C GLU A 26 12.23 1.27 9.95
N MET A 27 11.24 2.05 10.38
CA MET A 27 11.12 2.49 11.76
C MET A 27 10.55 1.41 12.67
N GLU A 28 9.60 0.63 12.17
CA GLU A 28 8.92 -0.43 12.93
C GLU A 28 8.77 -1.68 12.06
N PRO A 29 9.79 -2.54 12.02
CA PRO A 29 9.82 -3.69 11.10
C PRO A 29 8.68 -4.69 11.25
N ASN A 30 8.03 -4.74 12.39
CA ASN A 30 6.93 -5.68 12.62
C ASN A 30 5.56 -5.11 12.26
N SER A 31 5.52 -4.00 11.55
CA SER A 31 4.26 -3.37 11.17
C SER A 31 3.49 -4.20 10.16
N GLU A 32 2.16 -4.15 10.29
CA GLU A 32 1.25 -4.77 9.35
C GLU A 32 0.56 -3.69 8.53
N PHE A 33 0.41 -3.93 7.23
CA PHE A 33 -0.17 -2.95 6.32
C PHE A 33 -1.37 -3.54 5.59
N LEU A 34 -2.40 -2.72 5.44
CA LEU A 34 -3.53 -3.01 4.57
C LEU A 34 -3.68 -1.83 3.61
N TYR A 35 -3.60 -2.12 2.33
CA TYR A 35 -3.79 -1.11 1.29
C TYR A 35 -5.19 -1.28 0.71
N ILE A 36 -5.99 -0.24 0.80
CA ILE A 36 -7.33 -0.23 0.20
C ILE A 36 -7.26 0.62 -1.06
N GLY A 37 -7.48 -0.03 -2.18
CA GLY A 37 -7.40 0.61 -3.48
C GLY A 37 -8.66 0.45 -4.29
N THR A 38 -8.55 0.80 -5.56
CA THR A 38 -9.61 0.66 -6.53
C THR A 38 -9.35 -0.57 -7.39
N HIS A 39 -10.13 -0.75 -8.45
CA HIS A 39 -9.90 -1.83 -9.40
C HIS A 39 -8.76 -1.53 -10.38
N ASN A 40 -7.95 -0.54 -10.10
CA ASN A 40 -6.79 -0.21 -10.92
C ASN A 40 -5.83 -1.41 -10.94
N ARG A 41 -5.54 -1.90 -12.16
CA ARG A 41 -4.70 -3.09 -12.33
C ARG A 41 -3.30 -2.89 -11.78
N MET A 42 -2.73 -1.70 -11.94
CA MET A 42 -1.39 -1.41 -11.47
C MET A 42 -1.28 -1.56 -9.95
N GLU A 43 -2.23 -1.01 -9.20
CA GLU A 43 -2.25 -1.16 -7.76
C GLU A 43 -2.47 -2.61 -7.36
N LYS A 44 -3.42 -3.26 -8.02
CA LYS A 44 -3.81 -4.62 -7.72
C LYS A 44 -2.67 -5.61 -7.92
N ASP A 45 -1.81 -5.36 -8.89
CA ASP A 45 -0.67 -6.23 -9.16
C ASP A 45 0.56 -5.84 -8.34
N LEU A 46 0.83 -4.55 -8.22
CA LEU A 46 2.04 -4.06 -7.56
C LEU A 46 2.01 -4.23 -6.04
N ILE A 47 0.90 -3.85 -5.41
CA ILE A 47 0.86 -3.84 -3.95
C ILE A 47 1.03 -5.23 -3.35
N PRO A 48 0.32 -6.27 -3.81
CA PRO A 48 0.56 -7.62 -3.30
C PRO A 48 1.98 -8.12 -3.56
N SER A 49 2.60 -7.71 -4.66
CA SER A 49 3.97 -8.14 -4.97
C SER A 49 4.98 -7.62 -3.95
N LEU A 50 4.63 -6.59 -3.20
CA LEU A 50 5.46 -6.03 -2.15
C LEU A 50 5.21 -6.67 -0.78
N GLY A 51 4.38 -7.70 -0.74
CA GLY A 51 4.04 -8.36 0.52
C GLY A 51 3.02 -7.59 1.35
N ILE A 52 2.27 -6.70 0.74
CA ILE A 52 1.28 -5.87 1.40
C ILE A 52 -0.11 -6.40 1.08
N ARG A 53 -0.93 -6.56 2.11
CA ARG A 53 -2.31 -6.99 1.91
C ARG A 53 -3.09 -5.92 1.16
N TYR A 54 -3.80 -6.33 0.14
CA TYR A 54 -4.56 -5.44 -0.74
C TYR A 54 -6.04 -5.80 -0.73
N GLU A 55 -6.88 -4.79 -0.56
CA GLU A 55 -8.32 -4.93 -0.71
C GLU A 55 -8.82 -3.84 -1.66
N SER A 56 -9.74 -4.20 -2.53
CA SER A 56 -10.33 -3.23 -3.46
C SER A 56 -11.76 -2.90 -3.05
N ILE A 57 -12.14 -1.67 -3.32
CA ILE A 57 -13.51 -1.22 -3.07
C ILE A 57 -14.35 -1.45 -4.31
#